data_626fda4a72264f62bfa4f72f1ea18701
#
_entry.id   626fda4a72264f62bfa4f72f1ea18701
#
_cell.length_a   1.000
_cell.length_b   1.000
_cell.length_c   1.000
_cell.angle_alpha   90.00
_cell.angle_beta   90.00
_cell.angle_gamma   90.00
#
_symmetry.space_group_name_H-M   'P 1'
#
loop_
_entity.id
_entity.type
_entity.pdbx_description
1 polymer ?
#
loop_
_entity_poly.entity_id
_entity_poly.type
_entity_poly.pdbx_seq_one_letter_code
_entity_poly.pdbx_strand_id
1 'polypeptide(L)'
;MEWERATERERDTRFVELGRYLCEVRSGQYWRVDNLKSFDEFLEKRFPESRRKAYYLMAIHEQLPRIPKPELREVGWTKAIELVKVARREGQRFDSATWLQKARELPKEKFKQEVERHLT
;
A
#
# COMPACT_ATOMS: atom_id res chain seq x y z
N MET A 1 3.21 -19.27 -4.88
CA MET A 1 2.41 -18.41 -3.98
C MET A 1 1.01 -18.23 -4.54
N GLU A 2 0.03 -18.18 -3.67
CA GLU A 2 -1.35 -17.92 -4.08
C GLU A 2 -1.49 -16.59 -4.84
N TRP A 3 -0.69 -15.61 -4.47
CA TRP A 3 -0.69 -14.31 -5.15
C TRP A 3 -0.47 -14.44 -6.66
N GLU A 4 0.47 -15.27 -7.05
CA GLU A 4 0.81 -15.45 -8.47
C GLU A 4 -0.33 -16.08 -9.27
N ARG A 5 -1.21 -16.83 -8.61
CA ARG A 5 -2.34 -17.51 -9.25
C ARG A 5 -3.62 -16.68 -9.19
N ALA A 6 -3.61 -15.59 -8.44
CA ALA A 6 -4.78 -14.75 -8.29
C ALA A 6 -5.06 -13.99 -9.59
N THR A 7 -6.34 -13.73 -9.86
CA THR A 7 -6.73 -12.85 -10.95
C THR A 7 -6.30 -11.42 -10.64
N GLU A 8 -6.23 -10.57 -11.65
CA GLU A 8 -5.88 -9.16 -11.46
C GLU A 8 -6.83 -8.48 -10.47
N ARG A 9 -8.13 -8.77 -10.56
CA ARG A 9 -9.12 -8.24 -9.63
C ARG A 9 -8.86 -8.68 -8.19
N GLU A 10 -8.54 -9.95 -8.00
CA GLU A 10 -8.22 -10.47 -6.68
C GLU A 10 -6.97 -9.82 -6.11
N ARG A 11 -5.96 -9.60 -6.96
CA ARG A 11 -4.74 -8.90 -6.54
C ARG A 11 -5.04 -7.46 -6.12
N ASP A 12 -5.90 -6.79 -6.86
CA ASP A 12 -6.28 -5.42 -6.53
C ASP A 12 -7.02 -5.31 -5.21
N THR A 13 -7.78 -6.35 -4.81
CA THR A 13 -8.48 -6.33 -3.52
C THR A 13 -7.63 -6.85 -2.37
N ARG A 14 -6.53 -7.57 -2.66
CA ARG A 14 -5.66 -8.16 -1.64
C ARG A 14 -4.43 -7.31 -1.32
N PHE A 15 -4.36 -6.10 -1.83
CA PHE A 15 -3.15 -5.30 -1.66
C PHE A 15 -2.79 -5.03 -0.19
N VAL A 16 -3.79 -4.92 0.67
CA VAL A 16 -3.56 -4.66 2.10
C VAL A 16 -2.83 -5.82 2.75
N GLU A 17 -3.30 -7.04 2.49
CA GLU A 17 -2.68 -8.25 3.02
C GLU A 17 -1.29 -8.46 2.43
N LEU A 18 -1.12 -8.16 1.16
CA LEU A 18 0.18 -8.28 0.51
C LEU A 18 1.19 -7.31 1.10
N GLY A 19 0.78 -6.06 1.34
CA GLY A 19 1.65 -5.08 1.97
C GLY A 19 2.13 -5.54 3.34
N ARG A 20 1.22 -6.08 4.14
CA ARG A 20 1.55 -6.64 5.45
C ARG A 20 2.54 -7.80 5.32
N TYR A 21 2.27 -8.73 4.40
CA TYR A 21 3.13 -9.89 4.17
C TYR A 21 4.54 -9.45 3.78
N LEU A 22 4.66 -8.49 2.86
CA LEU A 22 5.96 -7.98 2.44
C LEU A 22 6.73 -7.33 3.59
N CYS A 23 6.04 -6.60 4.45
CA CYS A 23 6.67 -6.01 5.65
C CYS A 23 7.19 -7.10 6.59
N GLU A 24 6.43 -8.18 6.76
CA GLU A 24 6.84 -9.30 7.60
C GLU A 24 8.06 -10.01 7.00
N VAL A 25 8.08 -10.23 5.70
CA VAL A 25 9.23 -10.84 5.02
C VAL A 25 10.49 -10.01 5.24
N ARG A 26 10.36 -8.68 5.09
CA ARG A 26 11.50 -7.78 5.28
C ARG A 26 11.99 -7.80 6.74
N SER A 27 11.08 -7.61 7.69
CA SER A 27 11.43 -7.53 9.11
C SER A 27 12.00 -8.83 9.63
N GLY A 28 11.42 -9.97 9.24
CA GLY A 28 11.86 -11.29 9.67
C GLY A 28 12.99 -11.85 8.84
N GLN A 29 13.39 -11.13 7.79
CA GLN A 29 14.44 -11.60 6.87
C GLN A 29 14.15 -13.00 6.31
N TYR A 30 12.87 -13.27 6.04
CA TYR A 30 12.44 -14.58 5.54
C TYR A 30 12.99 -14.93 4.17
N TRP A 31 13.46 -13.91 3.43
CA TRP A 31 14.13 -14.12 2.15
C TRP A 31 15.41 -14.96 2.29
N ARG A 32 16.00 -15.02 3.47
CA ARG A 32 17.18 -15.86 3.73
C ARG A 32 16.87 -17.36 3.65
N VAL A 33 15.63 -17.74 3.95
CA VAL A 33 15.21 -19.14 3.89
C VAL A 33 15.34 -19.69 2.46
N ASP A 34 15.11 -18.83 1.48
CA ASP A 34 15.22 -19.19 0.06
C ASP A 34 16.62 -18.94 -0.50
N ASN A 35 17.62 -18.73 0.37
CA ASN A 35 19.01 -18.45 -0.03
C ASN A 35 19.16 -17.16 -0.85
N LEU A 36 18.25 -16.24 -0.68
CA LEU A 36 18.33 -14.93 -1.32
C LEU A 36 19.20 -13.99 -0.47
N LYS A 37 19.84 -13.02 -1.11
CA LYS A 37 20.81 -12.16 -0.43
C LYS A 37 20.21 -10.90 0.17
N SER A 38 19.04 -10.49 -0.30
CA SER A 38 18.43 -9.25 0.14
C SER A 38 16.92 -9.28 -0.09
N PHE A 39 16.23 -8.35 0.55
CA PHE A 39 14.80 -8.18 0.31
C PHE A 39 14.53 -7.74 -1.13
N ASP A 40 15.39 -6.89 -1.72
CA ASP A 40 15.22 -6.49 -3.10
C ASP A 40 15.35 -7.67 -4.07
N GLU A 41 16.27 -8.59 -3.81
CA GLU A 41 16.37 -9.80 -4.60
C GLU A 41 15.12 -10.66 -4.46
N PHE A 42 14.56 -10.74 -3.25
CA PHE A 42 13.30 -11.43 -3.02
C PHE A 42 12.18 -10.84 -3.88
N LEU A 43 12.07 -9.50 -3.89
CA LEU A 43 11.05 -8.85 -4.71
C LEU A 43 11.25 -9.13 -6.19
N GLU A 44 12.48 -9.06 -6.66
CA GLU A 44 12.80 -9.31 -8.06
C GLU A 44 12.39 -10.71 -8.50
N LYS A 45 12.65 -11.71 -7.66
CA LYS A 45 12.42 -13.11 -8.01
C LYS A 45 11.02 -13.63 -7.66
N ARG A 46 10.39 -13.07 -6.65
CA ARG A 46 9.13 -13.62 -6.11
C ARG A 46 7.93 -12.71 -6.29
N PHE A 47 8.15 -11.42 -6.50
CA PHE A 47 7.05 -10.47 -6.65
C PHE A 47 6.77 -10.25 -8.13
N PRO A 48 5.54 -10.54 -8.61
CA PRO A 48 5.23 -10.51 -10.05
C PRO A 48 5.07 -9.12 -10.65
N GLU A 49 5.09 -8.09 -9.82
CA GLU A 49 4.93 -6.72 -10.26
C GLU A 49 6.19 -5.91 -9.92
N SER A 50 6.17 -4.59 -10.16
CA SER A 50 7.36 -3.78 -9.94
C SER A 50 7.72 -3.67 -8.44
N ARG A 51 9.01 -3.54 -8.16
CA ARG A 51 9.47 -3.28 -6.78
C ARG A 51 8.85 -2.00 -6.23
N ARG A 52 8.65 -1.00 -7.07
CA ARG A 52 8.04 0.26 -6.68
C ARG A 52 6.65 0.03 -6.09
N LYS A 53 5.84 -0.79 -6.75
CA LYS A 53 4.51 -1.12 -6.23
C LYS A 53 4.61 -1.86 -4.90
N ALA A 54 5.56 -2.78 -4.76
CA ALA A 54 5.77 -3.49 -3.51
C ALA A 54 6.01 -2.51 -2.35
N TYR A 55 6.89 -1.55 -2.54
CA TYR A 55 7.18 -0.55 -1.51
C TYR A 55 5.97 0.37 -1.24
N TYR A 56 5.18 0.67 -2.24
CA TYR A 56 3.94 1.42 -2.03
C TYR A 56 2.97 0.65 -1.14
N LEU A 57 2.79 -0.64 -1.40
CA LEU A 57 1.88 -1.46 -0.60
C LEU A 57 2.37 -1.60 0.85
N MET A 58 3.68 -1.71 1.02
CA MET A 58 4.28 -1.75 2.36
C MET A 58 4.05 -0.42 3.10
N ALA A 59 4.18 0.69 2.39
CA ALA A 59 3.93 2.02 2.98
C ALA A 59 2.48 2.16 3.44
N ILE A 60 1.53 1.63 2.69
CA ILE A 60 0.12 1.63 3.09
C ILE A 60 -0.03 0.91 4.43
N HIS A 61 0.57 -0.26 4.57
CA HIS A 61 0.52 -1.01 5.81
C HIS A 61 1.15 -0.25 6.98
N GLU A 62 2.29 0.37 6.75
CA GLU A 62 3.04 1.04 7.80
C GLU A 62 2.46 2.39 8.20
N GLN A 63 1.92 3.16 7.24
CA GLN A 63 1.51 4.54 7.46
C GLN A 63 0.01 4.71 7.74
N LEU A 64 -0.81 3.72 7.43
CA LEU A 64 -2.25 3.80 7.59
C LEU A 64 -2.81 2.71 8.53
N PRO A 65 -2.19 2.50 9.72
CA PRO A 65 -2.63 1.41 10.61
C PRO A 65 -4.01 1.65 11.23
N ARG A 66 -4.46 2.91 11.26
CA ARG A 66 -5.75 3.26 11.86
C ARG A 66 -6.94 3.10 10.93
N ILE A 67 -6.68 2.97 9.62
CA ILE A 67 -7.76 2.78 8.66
C ILE A 67 -8.08 1.29 8.56
N PRO A 68 -9.35 0.90 8.79
CA PRO A 68 -9.72 -0.51 8.67
C PRO A 68 -9.49 -1.05 7.28
N LYS A 69 -9.07 -2.30 7.20
CA LYS A 69 -8.77 -2.96 5.93
C LYS A 69 -9.91 -2.90 4.90
N PRO A 70 -11.17 -3.13 5.28
CA PRO A 70 -12.27 -3.02 4.31
C PRO A 70 -12.38 -1.65 3.67
N GLU A 71 -12.12 -0.58 4.44
CA GLU A 71 -12.18 0.78 3.92
C GLU A 71 -11.04 1.07 2.96
N LEU A 72 -9.84 0.54 3.26
CA LEU A 72 -8.71 0.66 2.33
C LEU A 72 -8.98 -0.07 1.02
N ARG A 73 -9.56 -1.27 1.09
CA ARG A 73 -9.92 -2.03 -0.10
C ARG A 73 -10.96 -1.31 -0.96
N GLU A 74 -11.90 -0.64 -0.31
CA GLU A 74 -12.95 0.11 -1.01
C GLU A 74 -12.36 1.23 -1.86
N VAL A 75 -11.41 2.00 -1.31
CA VAL A 75 -10.82 3.12 -2.04
C VAL A 75 -9.75 2.68 -3.04
N GLY A 76 -9.14 1.52 -2.83
CA GLY A 76 -8.12 0.99 -3.72
C GLY A 76 -6.71 1.47 -3.41
N TRP A 77 -5.71 0.75 -3.93
CA TRP A 77 -4.32 1.02 -3.56
C TRP A 77 -3.80 2.36 -4.12
N THR A 78 -4.27 2.79 -5.29
CA THR A 78 -3.80 4.04 -5.87
C THR A 78 -4.21 5.25 -5.05
N LYS A 79 -5.45 5.25 -4.53
CA LYS A 79 -5.89 6.31 -3.61
C LYS A 79 -5.25 6.16 -2.24
N ALA A 80 -5.05 4.92 -1.78
CA ALA A 80 -4.38 4.68 -0.51
C ALA A 80 -2.96 5.24 -0.51
N ILE A 81 -2.24 5.18 -1.62
CA ILE A 81 -0.91 5.80 -1.74
C ILE A 81 -0.99 7.32 -1.57
N GLU A 82 -2.02 7.96 -2.10
CA GLU A 82 -2.21 9.40 -1.89
C GLU A 82 -2.48 9.70 -0.41
N LEU A 83 -3.26 8.84 0.26
CA LEU A 83 -3.48 8.98 1.70
C LEU A 83 -2.17 8.85 2.50
N VAL A 84 -1.28 7.97 2.08
CA VAL A 84 0.04 7.81 2.71
C VAL A 84 0.82 9.13 2.69
N LYS A 85 0.78 9.85 1.58
CA LYS A 85 1.49 11.13 1.46
C LYS A 85 1.01 12.13 2.51
N VAL A 86 -0.30 12.22 2.70
CA VAL A 86 -0.88 13.11 3.70
C VAL A 86 -0.54 12.63 5.11
N ALA A 87 -0.67 11.33 5.37
CA ALA A 87 -0.38 10.76 6.68
C ALA A 87 1.07 11.00 7.11
N ARG A 88 2.01 10.84 6.18
CA ARG A 88 3.43 11.10 6.46
C ARG A 88 3.69 12.55 6.85
N ARG A 89 3.02 13.47 6.17
CA ARG A 89 3.20 14.88 6.43
C ARG A 89 2.60 15.31 7.78
N GLU A 90 1.41 14.81 8.07
CA GLU A 90 0.67 15.27 9.24
C GLU A 90 0.90 14.46 10.50
N GLY A 91 1.40 13.22 10.36
CA GLY A 91 1.67 12.35 11.50
C GLY A 91 0.42 12.12 12.34
N GLN A 92 0.50 12.42 13.63
CA GLN A 92 -0.62 12.21 14.56
C GLN A 92 -1.82 13.11 14.27
N ARG A 93 -1.60 14.20 13.53
CA ARG A 93 -2.68 15.12 13.15
C ARG A 93 -3.46 14.65 11.93
N PHE A 94 -3.06 13.55 11.32
CA PHE A 94 -3.72 13.03 10.14
C PHE A 94 -5.18 12.69 10.43
N ASP A 95 -6.09 13.39 9.76
CA ASP A 95 -7.53 13.16 9.88
C ASP A 95 -7.97 12.11 8.86
N SER A 96 -7.84 10.85 9.24
CA SER A 96 -8.14 9.74 8.34
C SER A 96 -9.59 9.74 7.87
N ALA A 97 -10.53 10.12 8.73
CA ALA A 97 -11.96 10.12 8.38
C ALA A 97 -12.26 11.11 7.26
N THR A 98 -11.76 12.35 7.38
CA THR A 98 -11.98 13.37 6.36
C THR A 98 -11.34 12.99 5.03
N TRP A 99 -10.10 12.54 5.07
CA TRP A 99 -9.38 12.18 3.83
C TRP A 99 -9.94 10.92 3.19
N LEU A 100 -10.41 9.97 3.98
CA LEU A 100 -11.04 8.77 3.46
C LEU A 100 -12.37 9.13 2.75
N GLN A 101 -13.12 10.06 3.33
CA GLN A 101 -14.35 10.54 2.71
C GLN A 101 -14.08 11.22 1.37
N LYS A 102 -13.05 12.05 1.30
CA LYS A 102 -12.63 12.66 0.03
C LYS A 102 -12.23 11.61 -1.00
N ALA A 103 -11.53 10.56 -0.55
CA ALA A 103 -11.13 9.47 -1.44
C ALA A 103 -12.35 8.75 -2.02
N ARG A 104 -13.41 8.57 -1.23
CA ARG A 104 -14.64 7.94 -1.70
C ARG A 104 -15.40 8.81 -2.70
N GLU A 105 -15.44 10.11 -2.45
CA GLU A 105 -16.27 11.03 -3.24
C GLU A 105 -15.63 11.44 -4.55
N LEU A 106 -14.31 11.54 -4.60
CA LEU A 106 -13.61 12.08 -5.76
C LEU A 106 -13.08 10.97 -6.66
N PRO A 107 -13.15 11.16 -8.00
CA PRO A 107 -12.45 10.28 -8.92
C PRO A 107 -10.94 10.33 -8.65
N LYS A 108 -10.24 9.30 -9.08
CA LYS A 108 -8.80 9.14 -8.85
C LYS A 108 -7.97 10.40 -9.15
N GLU A 109 -8.17 10.98 -10.34
CA GLU A 109 -7.39 12.16 -10.74
C GLU A 109 -7.73 13.39 -9.90
N LYS A 110 -9.01 13.57 -9.57
CA LYS A 110 -9.43 14.68 -8.72
C LYS A 110 -8.90 14.54 -7.31
N PHE A 111 -8.92 13.32 -6.78
CA PHE A 111 -8.38 13.06 -5.45
C PHE A 111 -6.88 13.35 -5.40
N LYS A 112 -6.14 12.90 -6.41
CA LYS A 112 -4.72 13.17 -6.52
C LYS A 112 -4.43 14.68 -6.53
N GLN A 113 -5.20 15.43 -7.30
CA GLN A 113 -5.07 16.89 -7.35
C GLN A 113 -5.34 17.53 -5.99
N GLU A 114 -6.35 17.05 -5.27
CA GLU A 114 -6.69 17.54 -3.95
C GLU A 114 -5.55 17.31 -2.95
N VAL A 115 -4.95 16.13 -3.00
CA VAL A 115 -3.78 15.81 -2.17
C VAL A 115 -2.61 16.72 -2.50
N GLU A 116 -2.30 16.89 -3.79
CA GLU A 116 -1.19 17.75 -4.22
C GLU A 116 -1.39 19.18 -3.77
N ARG A 117 -2.62 19.69 -3.88
CA ARG A 117 -2.95 21.04 -3.43
C ARG A 117 -2.76 21.20 -1.93
N HIS A 118 -3.16 20.20 -1.17
CA HIS A 118 -3.02 20.20 0.28
C HIS A 118 -1.54 20.19 0.71
N LEU A 119 -0.70 19.46 -0.02
CA LEU A 119 0.71 19.32 0.34
C LEU A 119 1.60 20.48 -0.14
N THR A 120 1.13 21.31 -1.01
CA THR A 120 1.85 22.52 -1.45
C THR A 120 1.40 23.79 -0.66
#